data_aa973c1b2aaa68c01d17474b11ba1111
#
_entry.id   aa973c1b2aaa68c01d17474b11ba1111
#
_cell.length_a   1.000
_cell.length_b   1.000
_cell.length_c   1.000
_cell.angle_alpha   90.00
_cell.angle_beta   90.00
_cell.angle_gamma   90.00
#
_symmetry.space_group_name_H-M   'P 1'
#
loop_
_entity.id
_entity.type
_entity.pdbx_description
1 polymer ?
#
loop_
_entity_poly.entity_id
_entity_poly.type
_entity_poly.pdbx_seq_one_letter_code
_entity_poly.pdbx_strand_id
1 'polypeptide(L)'
;SLPAADTLTLEDKAAVEAAREAYEALTDAQKQYVTEETVTALEALESRIQELEDAKDPEKAYVTVAVEKFTIGQGYLVEPVLVEITEGESTAQILDRVLGKNGLRYDNTGSVDSSFYLSWILDEKGSLTAEFPEVSLQHAEEQGITITNPRRRATLGEFDYTNQSGWMYTLNNDMPNVGMSDTEPKDGDVIRIRFTAMKGDLCSGNGYVDDPFVPNVNGDSITKLLAEFNGREDKEELLQYANVQKAYEGAVAAISDITCEQTAVDAAEQALRDAIANPSNPEEPQIPEEAQAVIDLIEEIGTVTLDSREAIEAARNAYDALTEEQQSYVTNYSVLTAAEAELKALEEQAADQAAADAVTEQ
;
A
#
# COMPACT_ATOMS: atom_id res chain seq x y z
N SER A 1 1.01 -0.16 -21.97
CA SER A 1 0.00 -1.22 -22.18
C SER A 1 -1.30 -0.76 -21.54
N LEU A 2 -2.43 -1.09 -22.15
CA LEU A 2 -3.74 -0.80 -21.55
C LEU A 2 -3.96 -1.70 -20.32
N PRO A 3 -4.66 -1.22 -19.27
CA PRO A 3 -5.06 -2.05 -18.14
C PRO A 3 -6.06 -3.14 -18.56
N ALA A 4 -6.32 -4.11 -17.69
CA ALA A 4 -7.37 -5.11 -17.93
C ALA A 4 -8.77 -4.48 -17.78
N ALA A 5 -9.79 -5.04 -18.43
CA ALA A 5 -11.13 -4.43 -18.48
C ALA A 5 -11.79 -4.24 -17.10
N ASP A 6 -11.50 -5.10 -16.15
CA ASP A 6 -12.02 -5.05 -14.78
C ASP A 6 -11.31 -4.04 -13.87
N THR A 7 -10.12 -3.56 -14.26
CA THR A 7 -9.39 -2.46 -13.58
C THR A 7 -9.50 -1.13 -14.31
N LEU A 8 -10.19 -1.12 -15.44
CA LEU A 8 -10.32 0.08 -16.28
C LEU A 8 -11.12 1.15 -15.56
N THR A 9 -10.64 2.39 -15.63
CA THR A 9 -11.31 3.58 -15.13
C THR A 9 -11.65 4.55 -16.26
N LEU A 10 -12.46 5.57 -16.00
CA LEU A 10 -12.77 6.60 -17.01
C LEU A 10 -11.53 7.43 -17.43
N GLU A 11 -10.46 7.42 -16.62
CA GLU A 11 -9.20 8.08 -16.98
C GLU A 11 -8.45 7.36 -18.11
N ASP A 12 -8.68 6.06 -18.25
CA ASP A 12 -8.09 5.22 -19.29
C ASP A 12 -8.79 5.39 -20.64
N LYS A 13 -9.93 6.09 -20.68
CA LYS A 13 -10.74 6.29 -21.90
C LYS A 13 -9.90 6.79 -23.06
N ALA A 14 -9.12 7.84 -22.86
CA ALA A 14 -8.27 8.41 -23.91
C ALA A 14 -7.24 7.40 -24.45
N ALA A 15 -6.72 6.53 -23.61
CA ALA A 15 -5.77 5.51 -24.02
C ALA A 15 -6.44 4.36 -24.78
N VAL A 16 -7.66 3.99 -24.40
CA VAL A 16 -8.48 3.01 -25.12
C VAL A 16 -8.89 3.54 -26.49
N GLU A 17 -9.36 4.79 -26.55
CA GLU A 17 -9.70 5.46 -27.82
C GLU A 17 -8.48 5.56 -28.75
N ALA A 18 -7.32 5.95 -28.24
CA ALA A 18 -6.08 5.99 -29.01
C ALA A 18 -5.67 4.61 -29.55
N ALA A 19 -5.88 3.55 -28.77
CA ALA A 19 -5.62 2.17 -29.22
C ALA A 19 -6.58 1.75 -30.35
N ARG A 20 -7.86 2.13 -30.27
CA ARG A 20 -8.84 1.91 -31.32
C ARG A 20 -8.46 2.67 -32.59
N GLU A 21 -8.14 3.95 -32.48
CA GLU A 21 -7.69 4.78 -33.63
C GLU A 21 -6.45 4.18 -34.31
N ALA A 22 -5.48 3.72 -33.50
CA ALA A 22 -4.28 3.07 -34.02
C ALA A 22 -4.62 1.76 -34.78
N TYR A 23 -5.56 0.96 -34.27
CA TYR A 23 -6.02 -0.25 -34.93
C TYR A 23 -6.76 0.07 -36.23
N GLU A 24 -7.65 1.07 -36.22
CA GLU A 24 -8.40 1.46 -37.43
C GLU A 24 -7.50 2.06 -38.52
N ALA A 25 -6.39 2.70 -38.13
CA ALA A 25 -5.40 3.24 -39.06
C ALA A 25 -4.59 2.16 -39.79
N LEU A 26 -4.63 0.90 -39.34
CA LEU A 26 -3.96 -0.22 -39.99
C LEU A 26 -4.65 -0.58 -41.32
N THR A 27 -3.87 -0.92 -42.33
CA THR A 27 -4.39 -1.50 -43.58
C THR A 27 -4.94 -2.92 -43.33
N ASP A 28 -5.82 -3.41 -44.23
CA ASP A 28 -6.36 -4.77 -44.11
C ASP A 28 -5.30 -5.84 -44.07
N ALA A 29 -4.17 -5.64 -44.74
CA ALA A 29 -3.03 -6.53 -44.70
C ALA A 29 -2.30 -6.50 -43.31
N GLN A 30 -2.27 -5.36 -42.67
CA GLN A 30 -1.68 -5.20 -41.33
C GLN A 30 -2.61 -5.71 -40.24
N LYS A 31 -3.91 -5.51 -40.34
CA LYS A 31 -4.91 -6.04 -39.40
C LYS A 31 -4.87 -7.56 -39.29
N GLN A 32 -4.45 -8.27 -40.35
CA GLN A 32 -4.26 -9.74 -40.32
C GLN A 32 -3.16 -10.21 -39.34
N TYR A 33 -2.26 -9.32 -38.93
CA TYR A 33 -1.20 -9.64 -37.96
C TYR A 33 -1.61 -9.30 -36.51
N VAL A 34 -2.74 -8.64 -36.31
CA VAL A 34 -3.33 -8.43 -34.97
C VAL A 34 -4.15 -9.65 -34.62
N THR A 35 -3.87 -10.30 -33.52
CA THR A 35 -4.59 -11.51 -33.11
C THR A 35 -6.05 -11.19 -32.77
N GLU A 36 -6.95 -12.13 -33.00
CA GLU A 36 -8.36 -12.03 -32.64
C GLU A 36 -8.53 -11.76 -31.13
N GLU A 37 -7.65 -12.35 -30.30
CA GLU A 37 -7.62 -12.13 -28.86
C GLU A 37 -7.33 -10.66 -28.51
N THR A 38 -6.40 -10.00 -29.21
CA THR A 38 -6.09 -8.58 -29.02
C THR A 38 -7.27 -7.69 -29.40
N VAL A 39 -7.97 -8.02 -30.48
CA VAL A 39 -9.16 -7.25 -30.91
C VAL A 39 -10.30 -7.42 -29.91
N THR A 40 -10.56 -8.65 -29.47
CA THR A 40 -11.58 -8.95 -28.44
C THR A 40 -11.27 -8.26 -27.12
N ALA A 41 -10.00 -8.21 -26.71
CA ALA A 41 -9.60 -7.47 -25.51
C ALA A 41 -9.87 -5.97 -25.65
N LEU A 42 -9.58 -5.37 -26.80
CA LEU A 42 -9.88 -3.96 -27.06
C LEU A 42 -11.40 -3.68 -27.03
N GLU A 43 -12.22 -4.55 -27.62
CA GLU A 43 -13.68 -4.45 -27.57
C GLU A 43 -14.23 -4.57 -26.13
N ALA A 44 -13.63 -5.44 -25.31
CA ALA A 44 -13.99 -5.55 -23.89
C ALA A 44 -13.65 -4.27 -23.11
N LEU A 45 -12.50 -3.64 -23.41
CA LEU A 45 -12.12 -2.36 -22.81
C LEU A 45 -13.08 -1.23 -23.21
N GLU A 46 -13.48 -1.16 -24.46
CA GLU A 46 -14.45 -0.17 -24.95
C GLU A 46 -15.82 -0.37 -24.30
N SER A 47 -16.28 -1.62 -24.21
CA SER A 47 -17.53 -1.95 -23.54
C SER A 47 -17.49 -1.56 -22.06
N ARG A 48 -16.35 -1.77 -21.40
CA ARG A 48 -16.16 -1.39 -20.00
C ARG A 48 -16.15 0.12 -19.79
N ILE A 49 -15.50 0.88 -20.67
CA ILE A 49 -15.57 2.36 -20.64
C ILE A 49 -17.03 2.83 -20.79
N GLN A 50 -17.78 2.24 -21.72
CA GLN A 50 -19.18 2.59 -21.91
C GLN A 50 -20.04 2.29 -20.68
N GLU A 51 -19.84 1.12 -20.04
CA GLU A 51 -20.52 0.79 -18.80
C GLU A 51 -20.19 1.79 -17.67
N LEU A 52 -18.93 2.22 -17.56
CA LEU A 52 -18.52 3.21 -16.58
C LEU A 52 -19.10 4.60 -16.86
N GLU A 53 -19.25 4.97 -18.13
CA GLU A 53 -19.93 6.21 -18.54
C GLU A 53 -21.42 6.15 -18.25
N ASP A 54 -22.06 5.01 -18.54
CA ASP A 54 -23.50 4.82 -18.31
C ASP A 54 -23.81 4.72 -16.80
N ALA A 55 -22.87 4.22 -15.99
CA ALA A 55 -23.01 4.14 -14.55
C ALA A 55 -22.74 5.49 -13.85
N LYS A 56 -22.03 6.41 -14.51
CA LYS A 56 -21.82 7.76 -14.02
C LYS A 56 -23.11 8.55 -14.19
N ASP A 57 -23.73 8.96 -13.08
CA ASP A 57 -24.86 9.88 -13.12
C ASP A 57 -24.41 11.19 -13.79
N PRO A 58 -24.88 11.52 -15.02
CA PRO A 58 -24.41 12.69 -15.75
C PRO A 58 -24.75 14.02 -15.04
N GLU A 59 -25.63 13.97 -14.03
CA GLU A 59 -26.01 15.13 -13.24
C GLU A 59 -25.12 15.29 -11.98
N LYS A 60 -24.20 14.31 -11.70
CA LYS A 60 -23.34 14.34 -10.51
C LYS A 60 -21.87 14.52 -10.88
N ALA A 61 -21.23 15.42 -10.19
CA ALA A 61 -19.81 15.68 -10.26
C ALA A 61 -19.11 15.19 -8.99
N TYR A 62 -17.92 14.62 -9.11
CA TYR A 62 -17.16 14.09 -8.00
C TYR A 62 -15.72 14.60 -8.04
N VAL A 63 -15.16 14.84 -6.86
CA VAL A 63 -13.74 15.13 -6.68
C VAL A 63 -13.13 14.14 -5.72
N THR A 64 -11.83 13.91 -5.85
CA THR A 64 -11.06 13.16 -4.86
C THR A 64 -10.52 14.13 -3.82
N VAL A 65 -10.67 13.79 -2.54
CA VAL A 65 -10.13 14.58 -1.42
C VAL A 65 -9.29 13.70 -0.51
N ALA A 66 -8.10 14.18 -0.13
CA ALA A 66 -7.25 13.56 0.88
C ALA A 66 -6.68 14.63 1.84
N VAL A 67 -6.43 14.25 3.11
CA VAL A 67 -5.76 15.11 4.10
C VAL A 67 -4.53 14.38 4.62
N GLU A 68 -3.34 14.93 4.36
CA GLU A 68 -2.04 14.24 4.44
C GLU A 68 -1.13 14.84 5.50
N LYS A 69 -0.38 13.97 6.21
CA LYS A 69 0.62 14.33 7.22
C LYS A 69 1.98 13.70 6.92
N PHE A 70 2.30 13.47 5.66
CA PHE A 70 3.46 12.71 5.23
C PHE A 70 4.79 13.35 5.63
N THR A 71 4.86 14.68 5.62
CA THR A 71 6.07 15.46 5.96
C THR A 71 6.54 15.30 7.41
N ILE A 72 5.65 14.80 8.27
CA ILE A 72 5.96 14.49 9.68
C ILE A 72 5.98 12.98 9.95
N GLY A 73 6.19 12.15 8.92
CA GLY A 73 6.28 10.70 9.02
C GLY A 73 4.98 10.01 9.43
N GLN A 74 3.85 10.63 9.14
CA GLN A 74 2.52 10.08 9.41
C GLN A 74 1.75 9.88 8.12
N GLY A 75 0.73 9.02 8.15
CA GLY A 75 -0.13 8.76 7.01
C GLY A 75 -1.19 9.84 6.79
N TYR A 76 -2.34 9.41 6.35
CA TYR A 76 -3.50 10.27 6.15
C TYR A 76 -4.17 10.67 7.48
N LEU A 77 -4.67 11.89 7.55
CA LEU A 77 -5.66 12.30 8.54
C LEU A 77 -7.07 11.98 8.03
N VAL A 78 -7.30 12.17 6.72
CA VAL A 78 -8.45 11.65 5.97
C VAL A 78 -7.90 10.90 4.77
N GLU A 79 -8.14 9.58 4.74
CA GLU A 79 -7.79 8.76 3.58
C GLU A 79 -8.47 9.28 2.31
N PRO A 80 -7.89 9.03 1.13
CA PRO A 80 -8.50 9.43 -0.13
C PRO A 80 -9.96 8.98 -0.24
N VAL A 81 -10.84 9.91 -0.56
CA VAL A 81 -12.28 9.69 -0.66
C VAL A 81 -12.88 10.44 -1.84
N LEU A 82 -13.84 9.80 -2.54
CA LEU A 82 -14.66 10.46 -3.54
C LEU A 82 -15.76 11.29 -2.87
N VAL A 83 -15.90 12.52 -3.29
CA VAL A 83 -16.84 13.50 -2.72
C VAL A 83 -17.70 14.06 -3.84
N GLU A 84 -19.00 13.82 -3.77
CA GLU A 84 -19.97 14.47 -4.67
C GLU A 84 -19.96 15.98 -4.41
N ILE A 85 -19.89 16.76 -5.48
CA ILE A 85 -19.84 18.23 -5.42
C ILE A 85 -21.02 18.84 -6.19
N THR A 86 -21.33 20.07 -5.86
CA THR A 86 -22.30 20.91 -6.59
C THR A 86 -21.58 21.98 -7.40
N GLU A 87 -22.18 22.44 -8.49
CA GLU A 87 -21.61 23.52 -9.30
C GLU A 87 -21.36 24.79 -8.46
N GLY A 88 -20.15 25.33 -8.57
CA GLY A 88 -19.73 26.52 -7.80
C GLY A 88 -19.33 26.26 -6.35
N GLU A 89 -19.30 25.00 -5.90
CA GLU A 89 -18.83 24.67 -4.55
C GLU A 89 -17.31 24.90 -4.46
N SER A 90 -16.87 25.66 -3.45
CA SER A 90 -15.45 25.95 -3.28
C SER A 90 -14.69 24.81 -2.60
N THR A 91 -13.37 24.77 -2.80
CA THR A 91 -12.49 23.84 -2.08
C THR A 91 -12.65 23.94 -0.56
N ALA A 92 -12.88 25.14 -0.01
CA ALA A 92 -13.10 25.34 1.41
C ALA A 92 -14.40 24.70 1.91
N GLN A 93 -15.49 24.84 1.14
CA GLN A 93 -16.78 24.21 1.46
C GLN A 93 -16.71 22.70 1.39
N ILE A 94 -16.01 22.16 0.37
CA ILE A 94 -15.77 20.72 0.24
C ILE A 94 -14.97 20.20 1.44
N LEU A 95 -13.89 20.89 1.82
CA LEU A 95 -13.06 20.51 2.97
C LEU A 95 -13.85 20.53 4.28
N ASP A 96 -14.64 21.58 4.55
CA ASP A 96 -15.52 21.66 5.74
C ASP A 96 -16.42 20.43 5.84
N ARG A 97 -17.05 20.07 4.73
CA ARG A 97 -17.93 18.90 4.65
C ARG A 97 -17.20 17.58 4.86
N VAL A 98 -15.99 17.44 4.31
CA VAL A 98 -15.15 16.25 4.47
C VAL A 98 -14.68 16.10 5.92
N LEU A 99 -14.16 17.18 6.53
CA LEU A 99 -13.75 17.16 7.94
C LEU A 99 -14.91 16.86 8.86
N GLY A 100 -16.08 17.49 8.62
CA GLY A 100 -17.29 17.24 9.40
C GLY A 100 -17.77 15.79 9.32
N LYS A 101 -17.77 15.16 8.13
CA LYS A 101 -18.13 13.75 7.96
C LYS A 101 -17.17 12.80 8.71
N ASN A 102 -15.91 13.17 8.85
CA ASN A 102 -14.90 12.41 9.59
C ASN A 102 -14.86 12.74 11.09
N GLY A 103 -15.77 13.58 11.58
CA GLY A 103 -15.83 14.00 12.98
C GLY A 103 -14.64 14.86 13.42
N LEU A 104 -13.92 15.45 12.47
CA LEU A 104 -12.76 16.28 12.70
C LEU A 104 -13.19 17.74 12.90
N ARG A 105 -12.75 18.33 13.99
CA ARG A 105 -12.90 19.77 14.25
C ARG A 105 -11.67 20.51 13.77
N TYR A 106 -11.85 21.70 13.28
CA TYR A 106 -10.77 22.58 12.83
C TYR A 106 -11.05 24.01 13.23
N ASP A 107 -10.06 24.87 13.06
CA ASP A 107 -10.18 26.32 13.21
C ASP A 107 -9.62 27.02 11.97
N ASN A 108 -10.20 28.16 11.64
CA ASN A 108 -9.85 28.94 10.46
C ASN A 108 -9.99 30.43 10.72
N THR A 109 -9.35 31.23 9.91
CA THR A 109 -9.69 32.64 9.73
C THR A 109 -10.50 32.82 8.46
N GLY A 110 -11.32 33.87 8.39
CA GLY A 110 -12.29 34.04 7.29
C GLY A 110 -13.48 33.08 7.43
N SER A 111 -14.08 32.70 6.33
CA SER A 111 -15.16 31.73 6.24
C SER A 111 -14.98 30.82 5.03
N VAL A 112 -15.73 29.72 4.95
CA VAL A 112 -15.71 28.82 3.78
C VAL A 112 -16.11 29.52 2.47
N ASP A 113 -16.81 30.63 2.58
CA ASP A 113 -17.27 31.44 1.44
C ASP A 113 -16.32 32.57 1.07
N SER A 114 -15.35 32.93 1.96
CA SER A 114 -14.45 34.04 1.69
C SER A 114 -13.21 34.02 2.60
N SER A 115 -12.05 34.22 1.98
CA SER A 115 -10.77 34.40 2.68
C SER A 115 -10.46 33.27 3.69
N PHE A 116 -10.84 32.03 3.33
CA PHE A 116 -10.64 30.88 4.18
C PHE A 116 -9.14 30.56 4.33
N TYR A 117 -8.67 30.53 5.58
CA TYR A 117 -7.34 30.08 5.95
C TYR A 117 -7.43 29.04 7.06
N LEU A 118 -7.01 27.82 6.77
CA LEU A 118 -7.03 26.69 7.72
C LEU A 118 -5.91 26.84 8.74
N SER A 119 -6.25 27.12 9.99
CA SER A 119 -5.28 27.34 11.06
C SER A 119 -4.80 26.04 11.69
N TRP A 120 -5.71 25.14 12.02
CA TRP A 120 -5.39 23.82 12.57
C TRP A 120 -6.56 22.85 12.39
N ILE A 121 -6.25 21.55 12.45
CA ILE A 121 -7.21 20.44 12.51
C ILE A 121 -6.98 19.67 13.81
N LEU A 122 -8.07 19.18 14.44
CA LEU A 122 -7.97 18.30 15.59
C LEU A 122 -7.35 16.96 15.18
N ASP A 123 -6.26 16.59 15.85
CA ASP A 123 -5.52 15.35 15.62
C ASP A 123 -5.08 14.77 16.98
N GLU A 124 -6.02 14.22 17.72
CA GLU A 124 -5.82 13.79 19.11
C GLU A 124 -4.75 12.69 19.26
N LYS A 125 -4.55 11.90 18.23
CA LYS A 125 -3.61 10.75 18.26
C LYS A 125 -2.29 11.07 17.57
N GLY A 126 -2.33 11.81 16.47
CA GLY A 126 -1.19 12.01 15.58
C GLY A 126 -0.30 13.20 15.95
N SER A 127 -0.86 14.26 16.54
CA SER A 127 -0.11 15.50 16.78
C SER A 127 1.10 15.36 17.75
N LEU A 128 1.22 14.24 18.47
CA LEU A 128 2.30 14.00 19.43
C LEU A 128 3.26 12.89 19.01
N THR A 129 3.04 12.25 17.86
CA THR A 129 3.77 11.06 17.41
C THR A 129 4.50 11.26 16.08
N ALA A 130 4.89 12.51 15.76
CA ALA A 130 5.65 12.79 14.55
C ALA A 130 7.00 12.08 14.56
N GLU A 131 7.30 11.38 13.47
CA GLU A 131 8.59 10.76 13.18
C GLU A 131 9.11 11.35 11.87
N PHE A 132 9.81 12.46 11.98
CA PHE A 132 10.29 13.17 10.80
C PHE A 132 11.17 12.29 9.92
N PRO A 133 10.94 12.28 8.59
CA PRO A 133 11.85 11.64 7.65
C PRO A 133 13.29 12.17 7.80
N GLU A 134 14.28 11.30 7.61
CA GLU A 134 15.69 11.65 7.76
C GLU A 134 16.10 12.84 6.89
N VAL A 135 15.58 12.92 5.68
CA VAL A 135 15.82 14.04 4.76
C VAL A 135 15.35 15.37 5.35
N SER A 136 14.23 15.36 6.08
CA SER A 136 13.70 16.57 6.75
C SER A 136 14.56 16.96 7.97
N LEU A 137 15.07 15.98 8.72
CA LEU A 137 15.98 16.22 9.84
C LEU A 137 17.30 16.82 9.37
N GLN A 138 17.88 16.30 8.29
CA GLN A 138 19.12 16.81 7.68
C GLN A 138 18.91 18.21 7.15
N HIS A 139 17.82 18.46 6.42
CA HIS A 139 17.50 19.80 5.92
C HIS A 139 17.31 20.80 7.05
N ALA A 140 16.61 20.43 8.12
CA ALA A 140 16.42 21.28 9.30
C ALA A 140 17.76 21.66 9.93
N GLU A 141 18.69 20.71 10.09
CA GLU A 141 20.04 20.96 10.61
C GLU A 141 20.83 21.94 9.72
N GLU A 142 20.86 21.68 8.40
CA GLU A 142 21.55 22.52 7.42
C GLU A 142 21.03 23.96 7.38
N GLN A 143 19.71 24.13 7.52
CA GLN A 143 19.05 25.43 7.47
C GLN A 143 18.93 26.10 8.86
N GLY A 144 19.35 25.43 9.93
CA GLY A 144 19.21 25.95 11.29
C GLY A 144 17.75 26.05 11.76
N ILE A 145 16.86 25.20 11.20
CA ILE A 145 15.46 25.14 11.58
C ILE A 145 15.34 24.33 12.86
N THR A 146 14.71 24.90 13.89
CA THR A 146 14.48 24.22 15.14
C THR A 146 13.18 23.46 15.08
N ILE A 147 13.23 22.12 15.27
CA ILE A 147 12.06 21.27 15.43
C ILE A 147 11.69 21.23 16.90
N THR A 148 10.46 21.55 17.23
CA THR A 148 9.92 21.57 18.59
C THR A 148 8.70 20.66 18.71
N ASN A 149 8.20 20.44 19.93
CA ASN A 149 6.90 19.80 20.09
C ASN A 149 5.77 20.73 19.61
N PRO A 150 4.62 20.17 19.21
CA PRO A 150 3.46 20.97 18.82
C PRO A 150 3.08 21.97 19.89
N ARG A 151 2.68 23.17 19.48
CA ARG A 151 2.30 24.23 20.41
C ARG A 151 1.03 23.90 21.19
N ARG A 152 0.13 23.14 20.57
CA ARG A 152 -1.14 22.71 21.15
C ARG A 152 -1.18 21.20 21.18
N ARG A 153 -1.67 20.63 22.26
CA ARG A 153 -1.93 19.19 22.32
C ARG A 153 -3.20 18.87 21.56
N ALA A 154 -3.20 17.76 20.85
CA ALA A 154 -4.32 17.23 20.10
C ALA A 154 -4.76 18.05 18.87
N THR A 155 -3.97 18.99 18.40
CA THR A 155 -4.21 19.70 17.13
C THR A 155 -2.94 19.69 16.28
N LEU A 156 -3.10 19.81 14.98
CA LEU A 156 -2.01 19.98 14.02
C LEU A 156 -2.32 21.22 13.17
N GLY A 157 -1.39 22.15 13.11
CA GLY A 157 -1.63 23.40 12.38
C GLY A 157 -0.43 24.31 12.27
N GLU A 158 -0.70 25.57 11.99
CA GLU A 158 0.28 26.61 11.78
C GLU A 158 1.25 26.73 12.96
N PHE A 159 2.55 26.73 12.65
CA PHE A 159 3.66 26.81 13.59
C PHE A 159 3.77 25.66 14.58
N ASP A 160 3.17 24.50 14.30
CA ASP A 160 3.43 23.28 15.02
C ASP A 160 4.69 22.62 14.47
N TYR A 161 5.57 22.15 15.36
CA TYR A 161 6.90 21.60 15.11
C TYR A 161 7.94 22.61 14.65
N THR A 162 7.66 23.47 13.67
CA THR A 162 8.58 24.50 13.19
C THR A 162 7.89 25.86 13.08
N ASN A 163 8.64 26.91 12.83
CA ASN A 163 8.09 28.23 12.56
C ASN A 163 7.65 28.44 11.10
N GLN A 164 7.70 27.38 10.29
CA GLN A 164 7.35 27.40 8.86
C GLN A 164 6.19 26.46 8.54
N SER A 165 5.72 25.69 9.51
CA SER A 165 4.69 24.68 9.30
C SER A 165 3.30 25.27 9.12
N GLY A 166 2.44 24.50 8.45
CA GLY A 166 1.04 24.84 8.23
C GLY A 166 0.36 23.88 7.25
N TRP A 167 -0.87 24.21 6.91
CA TRP A 167 -1.64 23.49 5.93
C TRP A 167 -1.56 24.15 4.56
N MET A 168 -1.20 23.36 3.56
CA MET A 168 -1.18 23.73 2.15
C MET A 168 -2.22 22.88 1.41
N TYR A 169 -2.57 23.26 0.20
CA TYR A 169 -3.38 22.39 -0.65
C TYR A 169 -2.88 22.39 -2.10
N THR A 170 -3.13 21.29 -2.77
CA THR A 170 -2.98 21.19 -4.22
C THR A 170 -4.33 20.90 -4.86
N LEU A 171 -4.53 21.42 -6.05
CA LEU A 171 -5.61 21.11 -6.95
C LEU A 171 -4.97 20.61 -8.25
N ASN A 172 -5.19 19.34 -8.60
CA ASN A 172 -4.57 18.69 -9.75
C ASN A 172 -3.04 18.82 -9.75
N ASN A 173 -2.42 18.48 -8.63
CA ASN A 173 -0.97 18.56 -8.39
C ASN A 173 -0.38 19.97 -8.43
N ASP A 174 -1.14 21.00 -8.66
CA ASP A 174 -0.67 22.39 -8.59
C ASP A 174 -1.05 23.04 -7.26
N MET A 175 -0.16 23.84 -6.68
CA MET A 175 -0.46 24.72 -5.54
C MET A 175 -1.06 26.03 -6.06
N PRO A 176 -2.37 26.26 -5.91
CA PRO A 176 -2.99 27.48 -6.37
C PRO A 176 -2.45 28.71 -5.61
N ASN A 177 -2.26 29.81 -6.31
CA ASN A 177 -1.85 31.08 -5.69
C ASN A 177 -3.06 31.89 -5.18
N VAL A 178 -4.10 31.18 -4.73
CA VAL A 178 -5.33 31.74 -4.17
C VAL A 178 -5.81 30.88 -3.01
N GLY A 179 -6.69 31.40 -2.19
CA GLY A 179 -7.26 30.64 -1.06
C GLY A 179 -8.22 29.54 -1.49
N MET A 180 -8.49 28.59 -0.60
CA MET A 180 -9.42 27.49 -0.85
C MET A 180 -10.85 27.98 -1.12
N SER A 181 -11.26 29.14 -0.60
CA SER A 181 -12.55 29.75 -0.90
C SER A 181 -12.67 30.35 -2.31
N ASP A 182 -11.54 30.52 -3.00
CA ASP A 182 -11.47 31.16 -4.31
C ASP A 182 -11.21 30.15 -5.44
N THR A 183 -11.22 28.86 -5.12
CA THR A 183 -11.09 27.75 -6.09
C THR A 183 -12.38 26.94 -6.12
N GLU A 184 -12.85 26.67 -7.34
CA GLU A 184 -14.04 25.87 -7.63
C GLU A 184 -13.65 24.61 -8.39
N PRO A 185 -13.42 23.48 -7.70
CA PRO A 185 -13.06 22.22 -8.33
C PRO A 185 -14.15 21.71 -9.25
N LYS A 186 -13.74 20.95 -10.27
CA LYS A 186 -14.61 20.36 -11.28
C LYS A 186 -14.65 18.83 -11.11
N ASP A 187 -15.56 18.21 -11.85
CA ASP A 187 -15.62 16.75 -11.88
C ASP A 187 -14.27 16.13 -12.25
N GLY A 188 -13.86 15.13 -11.49
CA GLY A 188 -12.59 14.42 -11.66
C GLY A 188 -11.37 15.10 -11.04
N ASP A 189 -11.50 16.31 -10.47
CA ASP A 189 -10.38 17.00 -9.84
C ASP A 189 -9.90 16.30 -8.57
N VAL A 190 -8.63 16.51 -8.24
CA VAL A 190 -7.98 15.99 -7.03
C VAL A 190 -7.58 17.14 -6.12
N ILE A 191 -8.09 17.10 -4.89
CA ILE A 191 -7.77 18.04 -3.84
C ILE A 191 -6.96 17.30 -2.78
N ARG A 192 -5.71 17.72 -2.56
CA ARG A 192 -4.88 17.16 -1.50
C ARG A 192 -4.55 18.27 -0.50
N ILE A 193 -5.03 18.12 0.73
CA ILE A 193 -4.72 19.02 1.85
C ILE A 193 -3.49 18.43 2.53
N ARG A 194 -2.37 19.16 2.50
CA ARG A 194 -1.05 18.64 2.85
C ARG A 194 -0.45 19.46 3.99
N PHE A 195 -0.09 18.78 5.07
CA PHE A 195 0.67 19.44 6.12
C PHE A 195 2.11 19.63 5.68
N THR A 196 2.62 20.86 5.72
CA THR A 196 4.04 21.16 5.55
C THR A 196 4.66 21.42 6.92
N ALA A 197 5.81 20.81 7.19
CA ALA A 197 6.56 21.05 8.40
C ALA A 197 7.62 22.14 8.19
N MET A 198 8.14 22.28 6.96
CA MET A 198 9.15 23.27 6.61
C MET A 198 9.18 23.54 5.10
N LYS A 199 9.69 24.69 4.73
CA LYS A 199 9.82 25.07 3.32
C LYS A 199 10.64 24.02 2.55
N GLY A 200 10.12 23.56 1.42
CA GLY A 200 10.79 22.61 0.53
C GLY A 200 10.46 21.13 0.78
N ASP A 201 9.65 20.80 1.78
CA ASP A 201 9.20 19.42 2.07
C ASP A 201 7.97 19.00 1.25
N LEU A 202 7.41 19.88 0.44
CA LEU A 202 6.35 19.63 -0.52
C LEU A 202 6.79 20.07 -1.91
N CYS A 203 6.33 19.31 -2.92
CA CYS A 203 6.45 19.69 -4.32
C CYS A 203 5.10 19.75 -5.01
N SER A 204 5.02 20.47 -6.11
CA SER A 204 3.85 20.56 -6.98
C SER A 204 4.27 20.78 -8.43
N GLY A 205 3.38 20.45 -9.37
CA GLY A 205 3.62 20.54 -10.80
C GLY A 205 3.94 21.95 -11.29
N ASN A 206 3.37 22.99 -10.66
CA ASN A 206 3.62 24.39 -11.03
C ASN A 206 4.89 25.02 -10.42
N GLY A 207 5.67 24.23 -9.64
CA GLY A 207 6.92 24.71 -9.05
C GLY A 207 6.76 25.86 -8.06
N TYR A 208 5.58 26.01 -7.44
CA TYR A 208 5.28 27.10 -6.49
C TYR A 208 6.20 27.10 -5.25
N VAL A 209 6.75 25.93 -4.91
CA VAL A 209 7.68 25.80 -3.79
C VAL A 209 9.11 26.06 -4.29
N ASP A 210 9.72 27.14 -3.80
CA ASP A 210 11.13 27.43 -4.07
C ASP A 210 12.03 26.40 -3.37
N ASP A 211 13.00 25.86 -4.11
CA ASP A 211 14.08 25.04 -3.60
C ASP A 211 13.60 23.80 -2.80
N PRO A 212 12.82 22.89 -3.43
CA PRO A 212 12.38 21.69 -2.76
C PRO A 212 13.55 20.73 -2.53
N PHE A 213 13.60 20.11 -1.34
CA PHE A 213 14.58 19.07 -1.02
C PHE A 213 14.02 17.63 -1.15
N VAL A 214 12.79 17.52 -1.64
CA VAL A 214 12.12 16.25 -1.94
C VAL A 214 11.83 16.13 -3.43
N PRO A 215 11.69 14.90 -3.99
CA PRO A 215 11.33 14.71 -5.38
C PRO A 215 9.99 15.36 -5.76
N ASN A 216 9.89 15.86 -6.99
CA ASN A 216 8.62 16.36 -7.51
C ASN A 216 7.78 15.21 -8.04
N VAL A 217 6.82 14.75 -7.23
CA VAL A 217 5.95 13.63 -7.53
C VAL A 217 4.52 14.10 -7.74
N ASN A 218 3.95 13.73 -8.89
CA ASN A 218 2.51 13.82 -9.10
C ASN A 218 1.84 12.58 -8.49
N GLY A 219 1.19 12.75 -7.35
CA GLY A 219 0.50 11.68 -6.63
C GLY A 219 -1.01 11.63 -6.91
N ASP A 220 -1.53 12.38 -7.88
CA ASP A 220 -2.97 12.49 -8.05
C ASP A 220 -3.60 11.21 -8.58
N SER A 221 -2.95 10.53 -9.54
CA SER A 221 -3.48 9.28 -10.09
C SER A 221 -3.60 8.18 -9.03
N ILE A 222 -2.55 7.95 -8.26
CA ILE A 222 -2.59 6.97 -7.18
C ILE A 222 -3.57 7.38 -6.07
N THR A 223 -3.74 8.69 -5.79
CA THR A 223 -4.72 9.20 -4.82
C THR A 223 -6.15 8.95 -5.28
N LYS A 224 -6.44 9.12 -6.58
CA LYS A 224 -7.73 8.75 -7.18
C LYS A 224 -8.00 7.26 -7.06
N LEU A 225 -7.04 6.43 -7.47
CA LEU A 225 -7.17 4.97 -7.36
C LEU A 225 -7.43 4.52 -5.92
N LEU A 226 -6.74 5.11 -4.94
CA LEU A 226 -6.98 4.84 -3.53
C LEU A 226 -8.38 5.28 -3.10
N ALA A 227 -8.87 6.44 -3.57
CA ALA A 227 -10.22 6.90 -3.25
C ALA A 227 -11.31 5.99 -3.86
N GLU A 228 -11.14 5.56 -5.10
CA GLU A 228 -12.01 4.60 -5.77
C GLU A 228 -12.03 3.27 -5.02
N PHE A 229 -10.86 2.73 -4.68
CA PHE A 229 -10.75 1.49 -3.91
C PHE A 229 -11.38 1.62 -2.52
N ASN A 230 -11.15 2.74 -1.82
CA ASN A 230 -11.73 3.01 -0.50
C ASN A 230 -13.26 3.11 -0.52
N GLY A 231 -13.83 3.57 -1.64
CA GLY A 231 -15.27 3.69 -1.85
C GLY A 231 -15.98 2.42 -2.31
N ARG A 232 -15.24 1.34 -2.61
CA ARG A 232 -15.82 0.07 -3.09
C ARG A 232 -16.63 -0.63 -2.00
N GLU A 233 -17.77 -1.20 -2.37
CA GLU A 233 -18.57 -2.03 -1.47
C GLU A 233 -17.87 -3.35 -1.12
N ASP A 234 -17.07 -3.88 -2.04
CA ASP A 234 -16.32 -5.14 -1.89
C ASP A 234 -14.87 -4.94 -1.37
N LYS A 235 -14.49 -3.73 -0.92
CA LYS A 235 -13.15 -3.44 -0.40
C LYS A 235 -12.67 -4.47 0.62
N GLU A 236 -13.50 -4.75 1.62
CA GLU A 236 -13.15 -5.67 2.71
C GLU A 236 -12.98 -7.12 2.22
N GLU A 237 -13.71 -7.52 1.19
CA GLU A 237 -13.55 -8.82 0.53
C GLU A 237 -12.24 -8.88 -0.26
N LEU A 238 -11.96 -7.85 -1.05
CA LEU A 238 -10.73 -7.74 -1.83
C LEU A 238 -9.47 -7.74 -0.94
N LEU A 239 -9.53 -7.10 0.22
CA LEU A 239 -8.42 -7.08 1.19
C LEU A 239 -8.15 -8.45 1.86
N GLN A 240 -9.00 -9.46 1.68
CA GLN A 240 -8.70 -10.84 2.10
C GLN A 240 -7.70 -11.52 1.16
N TYR A 241 -7.50 -11.00 -0.04
CA TYR A 241 -6.49 -11.49 -0.96
C TYR A 241 -5.14 -10.85 -0.64
N ALA A 242 -4.13 -11.70 -0.38
CA ALA A 242 -2.82 -11.24 0.08
C ALA A 242 -2.10 -10.31 -0.91
N ASN A 243 -2.28 -10.53 -2.23
CA ASN A 243 -1.71 -9.65 -3.24
C ASN A 243 -2.39 -8.27 -3.24
N VAL A 244 -3.71 -8.19 -3.03
CA VAL A 244 -4.46 -6.92 -2.96
C VAL A 244 -4.07 -6.16 -1.71
N GLN A 245 -4.05 -6.81 -0.54
CA GLN A 245 -3.61 -6.20 0.70
C GLN A 245 -2.20 -5.62 0.57
N LYS A 246 -1.25 -6.43 0.09
CA LYS A 246 0.14 -6.00 -0.10
C LYS A 246 0.27 -4.83 -1.06
N ALA A 247 -0.47 -4.85 -2.17
CA ALA A 247 -0.44 -3.79 -3.17
C ALA A 247 -1.08 -2.49 -2.64
N TYR A 248 -2.18 -2.59 -1.89
CA TYR A 248 -2.80 -1.44 -1.23
C TYR A 248 -1.87 -0.79 -0.20
N GLU A 249 -1.28 -1.59 0.68
CA GLU A 249 -0.29 -1.13 1.64
C GLU A 249 0.93 -0.51 0.95
N GLY A 250 1.39 -1.12 -0.15
CA GLY A 250 2.48 -0.61 -0.97
C GLY A 250 2.15 0.72 -1.65
N ALA A 251 0.93 0.89 -2.15
CA ALA A 251 0.46 2.15 -2.74
C ALA A 251 0.40 3.27 -1.70
N VAL A 252 -0.14 2.99 -0.51
CA VAL A 252 -0.17 3.95 0.60
C VAL A 252 1.24 4.29 1.06
N ALA A 253 2.14 3.31 1.18
CA ALA A 253 3.52 3.54 1.58
C ALA A 253 4.27 4.41 0.56
N ALA A 254 4.14 4.11 -0.74
CA ALA A 254 4.82 4.85 -1.80
C ALA A 254 4.41 6.32 -1.86
N ILE A 255 3.12 6.62 -1.75
CA ILE A 255 2.65 8.02 -1.78
C ILE A 255 2.94 8.76 -0.47
N SER A 256 3.07 8.04 0.65
CA SER A 256 3.35 8.63 1.97
C SER A 256 4.83 8.90 2.20
N ASP A 257 5.71 8.27 1.45
CA ASP A 257 7.16 8.52 1.52
C ASP A 257 7.53 9.75 0.68
N ILE A 258 7.82 10.85 1.37
CA ILE A 258 8.19 12.11 0.70
C ILE A 258 9.50 12.04 -0.08
N THR A 259 10.27 10.96 0.06
CA THR A 259 11.52 10.71 -0.70
C THR A 259 11.32 9.81 -1.90
N CYS A 260 10.11 9.29 -2.09
CA CYS A 260 9.78 8.38 -3.17
C CYS A 260 9.87 9.09 -4.52
N GLU A 261 10.41 8.41 -5.53
CA GLU A 261 10.49 8.92 -6.89
C GLU A 261 9.21 8.60 -7.68
N GLN A 262 8.88 9.39 -8.70
CA GLN A 262 7.68 9.19 -9.52
C GLN A 262 7.55 7.76 -10.04
N THR A 263 8.63 7.18 -10.53
CA THR A 263 8.62 5.82 -11.07
C THR A 263 8.22 4.74 -10.05
N ALA A 264 8.53 4.97 -8.77
CA ALA A 264 8.13 4.04 -7.71
C ALA A 264 6.66 4.22 -7.33
N VAL A 265 6.15 5.46 -7.35
CA VAL A 265 4.72 5.75 -7.17
C VAL A 265 3.90 5.14 -8.31
N ASP A 266 4.33 5.33 -9.56
CA ASP A 266 3.68 4.75 -10.74
C ASP A 266 3.67 3.21 -10.68
N ALA A 267 4.78 2.61 -10.25
CA ALA A 267 4.87 1.15 -10.10
C ALA A 267 3.94 0.62 -9.00
N ALA A 268 3.81 1.35 -7.88
CA ALA A 268 2.91 1.00 -6.79
C ALA A 268 1.44 1.14 -7.20
N GLU A 269 1.10 2.19 -7.96
CA GLU A 269 -0.22 2.35 -8.56
C GLU A 269 -0.57 1.19 -9.50
N GLN A 270 0.34 0.86 -10.42
CA GLN A 270 0.13 -0.26 -11.34
C GLN A 270 -0.02 -1.59 -10.61
N ALA A 271 0.79 -1.83 -9.57
CA ALA A 271 0.68 -3.04 -8.75
C ALA A 271 -0.69 -3.16 -8.06
N LEU A 272 -1.24 -2.04 -7.57
CA LEU A 272 -2.58 -2.05 -6.99
C LEU A 272 -3.67 -2.31 -8.04
N ARG A 273 -3.59 -1.69 -9.21
CA ARG A 273 -4.50 -1.96 -10.33
C ARG A 273 -4.48 -3.45 -10.72
N ASP A 274 -3.28 -4.02 -10.91
CA ASP A 274 -3.11 -5.42 -11.30
C ASP A 274 -3.64 -6.37 -10.22
N ALA A 275 -3.43 -6.06 -8.95
CA ALA A 275 -3.91 -6.88 -7.83
C ALA A 275 -5.44 -6.84 -7.70
N ILE A 276 -6.06 -5.69 -7.91
CA ILE A 276 -7.55 -5.56 -7.93
C ILE A 276 -8.13 -6.36 -9.09
N ALA A 277 -7.49 -6.33 -10.27
CA ALA A 277 -7.90 -7.08 -11.44
C ALA A 277 -7.79 -8.59 -11.26
N ASN A 278 -6.77 -9.04 -10.55
CA ASN A 278 -6.45 -10.44 -10.37
C ASN A 278 -6.22 -10.75 -8.89
N PRO A 279 -7.28 -10.69 -8.06
CA PRO A 279 -7.15 -10.98 -6.64
C PRO A 279 -6.66 -12.41 -6.42
N SER A 280 -5.60 -12.57 -5.65
CA SER A 280 -5.01 -13.89 -5.38
C SER A 280 -4.33 -13.95 -4.02
N ASN A 281 -4.39 -15.14 -3.44
CA ASN A 281 -3.53 -15.50 -2.33
C ASN A 281 -2.29 -16.21 -2.90
N PRO A 282 -1.09 -16.05 -2.31
CA PRO A 282 0.01 -16.91 -2.68
C PRO A 282 -0.46 -18.36 -2.50
N GLU A 283 -0.22 -19.20 -3.51
CA GLU A 283 -0.37 -20.64 -3.31
C GLU A 283 0.48 -20.98 -2.08
N GLU A 284 -0.12 -21.65 -1.09
CA GLU A 284 0.69 -22.23 -0.04
C GLU A 284 1.77 -23.06 -0.73
N PRO A 285 3.05 -22.86 -0.41
CA PRO A 285 4.10 -23.63 -1.04
C PRO A 285 3.73 -25.11 -0.91
N GLN A 286 3.39 -25.73 -2.04
CA GLN A 286 3.04 -27.15 -2.04
C GLN A 286 4.28 -27.88 -1.55
N ILE A 287 4.15 -28.46 -0.35
CA ILE A 287 5.22 -29.29 0.20
C ILE A 287 5.38 -30.49 -0.75
N PRO A 288 6.55 -30.69 -1.37
CA PRO A 288 6.79 -31.83 -2.23
C PRO A 288 6.40 -33.14 -1.50
N GLU A 289 5.80 -34.09 -2.22
CA GLU A 289 5.32 -35.34 -1.64
C GLU A 289 6.43 -36.07 -0.85
N GLU A 290 7.66 -36.01 -1.36
CA GLU A 290 8.82 -36.60 -0.69
C GLU A 290 9.17 -35.89 0.63
N ALA A 291 9.04 -34.55 0.69
CA ALA A 291 9.27 -33.78 1.91
C ALA A 291 8.15 -34.00 2.92
N GLN A 292 6.89 -34.08 2.45
CA GLN A 292 5.75 -34.41 3.31
C GLN A 292 5.90 -35.81 3.94
N ALA A 293 6.33 -36.79 3.15
CA ALA A 293 6.57 -38.14 3.67
C ALA A 293 7.63 -38.15 4.78
N VAL A 294 8.66 -37.29 4.72
CA VAL A 294 9.64 -37.15 5.79
C VAL A 294 9.07 -36.48 7.01
N ILE A 295 8.23 -35.45 6.84
CA ILE A 295 7.51 -34.80 7.94
C ILE A 295 6.68 -35.84 8.71
N ASP A 296 5.92 -36.67 7.98
CA ASP A 296 5.06 -37.70 8.55
C ASP A 296 5.89 -38.77 9.31
N LEU A 297 7.01 -39.23 8.72
CA LEU A 297 7.92 -40.17 9.39
C LEU A 297 8.49 -39.61 10.71
N ILE A 298 8.82 -38.34 10.75
CA ILE A 298 9.30 -37.68 11.96
C ILE A 298 8.20 -37.59 13.01
N GLU A 299 6.96 -37.29 12.62
CA GLU A 299 5.82 -37.24 13.53
C GLU A 299 5.48 -38.63 14.14
N GLU A 300 5.66 -39.69 13.34
CA GLU A 300 5.43 -41.08 13.79
C GLU A 300 6.42 -41.56 14.84
N ILE A 301 7.59 -40.95 15.01
CA ILE A 301 8.59 -41.35 16.03
C ILE A 301 7.99 -41.27 17.44
N GLY A 302 7.19 -40.25 17.72
CA GLY A 302 6.52 -40.06 19.01
C GLY A 302 7.49 -40.01 20.20
N THR A 303 7.18 -40.70 21.28
CA THR A 303 8.04 -40.82 22.47
C THR A 303 9.22 -41.75 22.17
N VAL A 304 10.43 -41.27 22.35
CA VAL A 304 11.66 -42.05 22.06
C VAL A 304 11.89 -43.11 23.11
N THR A 305 12.12 -44.33 22.65
CA THR A 305 12.52 -45.50 23.43
C THR A 305 13.62 -46.25 22.71
N LEU A 306 14.21 -47.30 23.32
CA LEU A 306 15.20 -48.13 22.63
C LEU A 306 14.63 -48.85 21.39
N ASP A 307 13.32 -49.04 21.31
CA ASP A 307 12.63 -49.62 20.16
C ASP A 307 12.40 -48.62 19.05
N SER A 308 12.62 -47.33 19.28
CA SER A 308 12.41 -46.28 18.26
C SER A 308 13.55 -46.18 17.23
N ARG A 309 14.61 -47.00 17.37
CA ARG A 309 15.79 -46.96 16.48
C ARG A 309 15.42 -47.04 15.01
N GLU A 310 14.63 -48.03 14.62
CA GLU A 310 14.27 -48.25 13.21
C GLU A 310 13.49 -47.08 12.62
N ALA A 311 12.56 -46.48 13.38
CA ALA A 311 11.79 -45.34 12.95
C ALA A 311 12.65 -44.08 12.78
N ILE A 312 13.56 -43.81 13.73
CA ILE A 312 14.48 -42.69 13.68
C ILE A 312 15.46 -42.83 12.50
N GLU A 313 16.04 -44.03 12.30
CA GLU A 313 16.92 -44.29 11.14
C GLU A 313 16.18 -44.15 9.79
N ALA A 314 14.93 -44.61 9.73
CA ALA A 314 14.10 -44.48 8.53
C ALA A 314 13.84 -42.98 8.21
N ALA A 315 13.43 -42.17 9.20
CA ALA A 315 13.22 -40.75 9.03
C ALA A 315 14.52 -40.01 8.62
N ARG A 316 15.67 -40.37 9.21
CA ARG A 316 16.98 -39.82 8.84
C ARG A 316 17.34 -40.14 7.40
N ASN A 317 17.25 -41.39 7.02
CA ASN A 317 17.58 -41.84 5.66
C ASN A 317 16.66 -41.16 4.61
N ALA A 318 15.40 -41.02 4.93
CA ALA A 318 14.44 -40.33 4.06
C ALA A 318 14.77 -38.83 3.95
N TYR A 319 15.14 -38.16 5.05
CA TYR A 319 15.57 -36.75 5.04
C TYR A 319 16.86 -36.54 4.21
N ASP A 320 17.85 -37.41 4.42
CA ASP A 320 19.16 -37.30 3.71
C ASP A 320 19.05 -37.62 2.21
N ALA A 321 17.99 -38.30 1.78
CA ALA A 321 17.67 -38.55 0.38
C ALA A 321 17.03 -37.35 -0.33
N LEU A 322 16.51 -36.35 0.42
CA LEU A 322 15.94 -35.14 -0.15
C LEU A 322 17.01 -34.22 -0.73
N THR A 323 16.66 -33.46 -1.77
CA THR A 323 17.48 -32.34 -2.25
C THR A 323 17.48 -31.20 -1.21
N GLU A 324 18.47 -30.31 -1.27
CA GLU A 324 18.56 -29.14 -0.38
C GLU A 324 17.25 -28.28 -0.42
N GLU A 325 16.64 -28.16 -1.60
CA GLU A 325 15.37 -27.48 -1.77
C GLU A 325 14.24 -28.21 -1.04
N GLN A 326 14.12 -29.52 -1.21
CA GLN A 326 13.11 -30.33 -0.53
C GLN A 326 13.30 -30.36 0.99
N GLN A 327 14.54 -30.39 1.48
CA GLN A 327 14.86 -30.31 2.90
C GLN A 327 14.38 -29.00 3.55
N SER A 328 14.33 -27.91 2.79
CA SER A 328 13.83 -26.62 3.28
C SER A 328 12.33 -26.63 3.65
N TYR A 329 11.56 -27.59 3.12
CA TYR A 329 10.15 -27.80 3.43
C TYR A 329 9.92 -28.65 4.68
N VAL A 330 10.94 -29.34 5.20
CA VAL A 330 10.80 -30.20 6.41
C VAL A 330 10.83 -29.34 7.67
N THR A 331 9.67 -28.92 8.13
CA THR A 331 9.51 -27.96 9.23
C THR A 331 9.82 -28.54 10.63
N ASN A 332 9.74 -29.89 10.77
CA ASN A 332 9.96 -30.61 12.03
C ASN A 332 11.33 -31.30 12.11
N TYR A 333 12.34 -30.90 11.31
CA TYR A 333 13.69 -31.45 11.34
C TYR A 333 14.35 -31.41 12.73
N SER A 334 14.08 -30.39 13.54
CA SER A 334 14.58 -30.29 14.90
C SER A 334 14.08 -31.41 15.82
N VAL A 335 12.90 -31.98 15.55
CA VAL A 335 12.35 -33.11 16.30
C VAL A 335 13.15 -34.38 16.00
N LEU A 336 13.52 -34.60 14.73
CA LEU A 336 14.36 -35.72 14.33
C LEU A 336 15.73 -35.66 15.03
N THR A 337 16.39 -34.52 15.01
CA THR A 337 17.69 -34.36 15.68
C THR A 337 17.63 -34.54 17.19
N ALA A 338 16.54 -34.10 17.81
CA ALA A 338 16.30 -34.33 19.24
C ALA A 338 16.06 -35.81 19.54
N ALA A 339 15.28 -36.51 18.71
CA ALA A 339 15.01 -37.93 18.84
C ALA A 339 16.28 -38.78 18.71
N GLU A 340 17.16 -38.42 17.78
CA GLU A 340 18.48 -39.08 17.64
C GLU A 340 19.35 -38.91 18.88
N ALA A 341 19.39 -37.71 19.45
CA ALA A 341 20.16 -37.42 20.65
C ALA A 341 19.59 -38.18 21.88
N GLU A 342 18.27 -38.26 22.00
CA GLU A 342 17.60 -38.98 23.08
C GLU A 342 17.80 -40.50 22.99
N LEU A 343 17.66 -41.07 21.78
CA LEU A 343 17.93 -42.48 21.54
C LEU A 343 19.38 -42.85 21.96
N LYS A 344 20.34 -42.05 21.52
CA LYS A 344 21.74 -42.23 21.88
C LYS A 344 21.97 -42.22 23.41
N ALA A 345 21.34 -41.30 24.09
CA ALA A 345 21.42 -41.24 25.57
C ALA A 345 20.85 -42.46 26.27
N LEU A 346 19.69 -42.99 25.75
CA LEU A 346 19.06 -44.22 26.24
C LEU A 346 19.94 -45.45 26.01
N GLU A 347 20.63 -45.52 24.87
CA GLU A 347 21.57 -46.61 24.52
C GLU A 347 22.80 -46.59 25.42
N GLU A 348 23.37 -45.42 25.66
CA GLU A 348 24.52 -45.25 26.60
C GLU A 348 24.08 -45.68 28.02
N GLN A 349 22.92 -45.26 28.48
CA GLN A 349 22.39 -45.64 29.78
C GLN A 349 22.13 -47.14 29.90
N ALA A 350 21.60 -47.77 28.86
CA ALA A 350 21.36 -49.23 28.86
C ALA A 350 22.68 -50.01 28.86
N ALA A 351 23.70 -49.55 28.14
CA ALA A 351 25.03 -50.17 28.13
C ALA A 351 25.73 -50.04 29.51
N ASP A 352 25.63 -48.86 30.15
CA ASP A 352 26.19 -48.67 31.49
C ASP A 352 25.48 -49.54 32.52
N GLN A 353 24.17 -49.68 32.46
CA GLN A 353 23.41 -50.59 33.34
C GLN A 353 23.82 -52.02 33.15
N ALA A 354 23.92 -52.49 31.89
CA ALA A 354 24.33 -53.87 31.58
C ALA A 354 25.78 -54.15 32.11
N ALA A 355 26.67 -53.15 31.99
CA ALA A 355 28.04 -53.26 32.55
C ALA A 355 28.06 -53.33 34.08
N ALA A 356 27.20 -52.58 34.78
CA ALA A 356 27.06 -52.59 36.20
C ALA A 356 26.48 -53.92 36.72
N ASP A 357 25.46 -54.45 36.00
CA ASP A 357 24.80 -55.74 36.31
C ASP A 357 25.82 -56.89 36.18
N ALA A 358 26.65 -56.90 35.14
CA ALA A 358 27.67 -57.92 34.89
C ALA A 358 28.77 -57.96 36.00
N VAL A 359 29.03 -56.81 36.66
CA VAL A 359 29.96 -56.74 37.81
C VAL A 359 29.30 -57.28 39.08
N THR A 360 27.99 -57.14 39.20
CA THR A 360 27.23 -57.53 40.40
C THR A 360 26.97 -59.04 40.44
N GLU A 361 26.98 -59.72 39.28
CA GLU A 361 26.80 -61.18 39.13
C GLU A 361 28.10 -62.00 39.33
N GLN A 362 29.27 -61.37 39.47
CA GLN A 362 30.55 -61.98 39.77
C GLN A 362 30.89 -62.00 41.29
#